data_8daf53703882824f02e18344677b391c
#
_entry.id   8daf53703882824f02e18344677b391c
#
_cell.length_a   1.000
_cell.length_b   1.000
_cell.length_c   1.000
_cell.angle_alpha   90.00
_cell.angle_beta   90.00
_cell.angle_gamma   90.00
#
_symmetry.space_group_name_H-M   'P 1'
#
loop_
_entity.id
_entity.type
_entity.pdbx_description
1 polymer ?
#
loop_
_entity_poly.entity_id
_entity_poly.type
_entity_poly.pdbx_seq_one_letter_code
_entity_poly.pdbx_strand_id
1 'polypeptide(L)'
;MSSLNRVFITGRSALTASGSTADDTWSGVLAGESGIDEIKQWDLTQWSHRLGGELKDFQPAKMLPDRKLIKVISRQDIIGLNAAVQAVEHSQMIPYRDTLDCADSFNEQTAIYVGSPGNKYFQQYDFLPLLAKTQGDMQCFANQLFDEVHPMWLLRILPNNVLAYTGITYGFKGPNHNVTNHAVGGTQAILEAYHAIRSGQADRAVVVAYDMGVEPQALFYYTQLGVVSEHHLKPFDSEHNGTLLADGAAALVLESEASVRARSAVCYGELIAGLSTSEAAGLFSIESGGQPLVDLMERTLDVAELGKEEIGLIVAHGNGNSKSDDSEAQAIKTVFAPNKIPVTAFKWSMGHTLGASGVLDAVMTTYALEQNCAPGIANLGQIAPACETLSVSANHQKINANSAALMINRGFASMNACLVIKACD
;
A
#
# COMPACT_ATOMS: atom_id res chain seq x y z
N MET A 1 -30.32 17.50 -3.20
CA MET A 1 -29.14 16.64 -3.31
C MET A 1 -28.76 16.28 -1.89
N SER A 2 -28.67 14.98 -1.51
CA SER A 2 -28.15 14.60 -0.20
C SER A 2 -26.72 15.12 -0.10
N SER A 3 -26.37 15.73 1.03
CA SER A 3 -24.97 16.10 1.30
C SER A 3 -24.11 14.85 1.23
N LEU A 4 -22.98 14.91 0.55
CA LEU A 4 -22.00 13.81 0.49
C LEU A 4 -21.42 13.59 1.89
N ASN A 5 -21.23 12.34 2.28
CA ASN A 5 -20.66 12.00 3.58
C ASN A 5 -19.18 12.38 3.66
N ARG A 6 -18.74 12.88 4.81
CA ARG A 6 -17.31 12.93 5.15
C ARG A 6 -16.81 11.53 5.46
N VAL A 7 -15.53 11.27 5.21
CA VAL A 7 -14.91 9.94 5.36
C VAL A 7 -13.71 10.03 6.28
N PHE A 8 -13.73 9.27 7.35
CA PHE A 8 -12.72 9.28 8.40
C PHE A 8 -11.97 7.95 8.48
N ILE A 9 -10.69 8.01 8.82
CA ILE A 9 -9.84 6.86 9.09
C ILE A 9 -9.93 6.56 10.59
N THR A 10 -10.47 5.40 10.93
CA THR A 10 -10.71 4.99 12.32
C THR A 10 -9.95 3.75 12.76
N GLY A 11 -9.31 3.08 11.82
CA GLY A 11 -8.44 1.94 12.07
C GLY A 11 -7.30 1.91 11.08
N ARG A 12 -6.13 1.47 11.52
CA ARG A 12 -4.93 1.37 10.69
C ARG A 12 -4.04 0.22 11.14
N SER A 13 -3.36 -0.39 10.16
CA SER A 13 -2.35 -1.42 10.39
C SER A 13 -1.27 -1.38 9.33
N ALA A 14 -0.09 -1.82 9.69
CA ALA A 14 1.02 -2.05 8.75
C ALA A 14 1.84 -3.25 9.19
N LEU A 15 2.28 -4.02 8.22
CA LEU A 15 3.20 -5.15 8.37
C LEU A 15 4.28 -4.99 7.30
N THR A 16 5.50 -4.73 7.69
CA THR A 16 6.63 -4.41 6.80
C THR A 16 7.91 -5.07 7.28
N ALA A 17 8.97 -4.98 6.49
CA ALA A 17 10.30 -5.38 6.89
C ALA A 17 10.84 -4.58 8.11
N SER A 18 10.32 -3.37 8.33
CA SER A 18 10.73 -2.48 9.44
C SER A 18 9.92 -2.68 10.72
N GLY A 19 8.73 -3.33 10.64
CA GLY A 19 7.88 -3.54 11.81
C GLY A 19 6.72 -4.48 11.54
N SER A 20 6.25 -5.16 12.59
CA SER A 20 5.12 -6.10 12.54
C SER A 20 3.76 -5.44 12.84
N THR A 21 3.79 -4.18 13.25
CA THR A 21 2.62 -3.31 13.49
C THR A 21 2.85 -1.94 12.87
N ALA A 22 1.79 -1.14 12.78
CA ALA A 22 1.91 0.24 12.30
C ALA A 22 2.77 1.10 13.24
N ASP A 23 2.65 0.90 14.56
CA ASP A 23 3.44 1.62 15.56
C ASP A 23 4.93 1.24 15.48
N ASP A 24 5.26 -0.05 15.31
CA ASP A 24 6.64 -0.50 15.13
C ASP A 24 7.24 0.12 13.85
N THR A 25 6.50 0.05 12.73
CA THR A 25 6.94 0.61 11.45
C THR A 25 7.18 2.12 11.55
N TRP A 26 6.26 2.85 12.19
CA TRP A 26 6.42 4.30 12.40
C TRP A 26 7.61 4.62 13.30
N SER A 27 7.77 3.89 14.40
CA SER A 27 8.90 4.05 15.32
C SER A 27 10.25 3.83 14.62
N GLY A 28 10.34 2.80 13.76
CA GLY A 28 11.52 2.55 12.93
C GLY A 28 11.82 3.68 11.96
N VAL A 29 10.80 4.23 11.30
CA VAL A 29 10.94 5.41 10.41
C VAL A 29 11.49 6.61 11.19
N LEU A 30 10.95 6.91 12.38
CA LEU A 30 11.44 8.01 13.23
C LEU A 30 12.85 7.75 13.78
N ALA A 31 13.20 6.50 14.06
CA ALA A 31 14.55 6.14 14.49
C ALA A 31 15.59 6.16 13.35
N GLY A 32 15.17 6.38 12.10
CA GLY A 32 16.04 6.30 10.93
C GLY A 32 16.46 4.87 10.58
N GLU A 33 15.70 3.87 11.02
CA GLU A 33 16.00 2.46 10.81
C GLU A 33 15.45 1.97 9.46
N SER A 34 16.19 1.04 8.84
CA SER A 34 15.76 0.35 7.62
C SER A 34 15.56 -1.14 7.89
N GLY A 35 14.44 -1.67 7.40
CA GLY A 35 14.19 -3.11 7.39
C GLY A 35 14.81 -3.83 6.20
N ILE A 36 15.39 -3.10 5.25
CA ILE A 36 16.05 -3.66 4.08
C ILE A 36 17.36 -4.33 4.49
N ASP A 37 17.54 -5.58 4.09
CA ASP A 37 18.72 -6.41 4.42
C ASP A 37 18.95 -7.44 3.30
N GLU A 38 19.98 -8.27 3.43
CA GLU A 38 20.13 -9.44 2.56
C GLU A 38 18.93 -10.38 2.69
N ILE A 39 18.38 -10.77 1.55
CA ILE A 39 17.27 -11.72 1.47
C ILE A 39 17.76 -13.10 1.92
N LYS A 40 17.06 -13.72 2.90
CA LYS A 40 17.44 -14.99 3.52
C LYS A 40 16.53 -16.16 3.15
N GLN A 41 15.31 -15.90 2.68
CA GLN A 41 14.38 -16.98 2.31
C GLN A 41 14.77 -17.71 1.01
N TRP A 42 15.70 -17.16 0.24
CA TRP A 42 16.21 -17.74 -1.01
C TRP A 42 17.74 -17.78 -1.00
N ASP A 43 18.32 -18.76 -1.66
CA ASP A 43 19.76 -18.77 -1.93
C ASP A 43 20.07 -17.87 -3.12
N LEU A 44 20.49 -16.64 -2.84
CA LEU A 44 20.86 -15.63 -3.82
C LEU A 44 22.38 -15.42 -3.92
N THR A 45 23.20 -16.35 -3.45
CA THR A 45 24.67 -16.22 -3.43
C THR A 45 25.31 -15.98 -4.79
N GLN A 46 24.68 -16.48 -5.86
CA GLN A 46 25.09 -16.27 -7.26
C GLN A 46 24.40 -15.10 -7.94
N TRP A 47 23.59 -14.32 -7.22
CA TRP A 47 22.80 -13.21 -7.75
C TRP A 47 23.33 -11.86 -7.24
N SER A 48 23.44 -10.86 -8.11
CA SER A 48 23.97 -9.54 -7.70
C SER A 48 22.96 -8.73 -6.85
N HIS A 49 21.67 -8.86 -7.16
CA HIS A 49 20.59 -8.15 -6.45
C HIS A 49 20.08 -8.99 -5.28
N ARG A 50 20.71 -8.85 -4.13
CA ARG A 50 20.46 -9.68 -2.94
C ARG A 50 19.71 -8.97 -1.83
N LEU A 51 19.51 -7.65 -1.97
CA LEU A 51 18.86 -6.84 -0.95
C LEU A 51 17.35 -6.76 -1.19
N GLY A 52 16.58 -6.74 -0.10
CA GLY A 52 15.14 -6.57 -0.12
C GLY A 52 14.55 -6.41 1.27
N GLY A 53 13.28 -6.06 1.32
CA GLY A 53 12.55 -5.94 2.58
C GLY A 53 11.78 -7.21 2.91
N GLU A 54 12.43 -8.19 3.54
CA GLU A 54 11.78 -9.42 4.02
C GLU A 54 11.01 -9.19 5.32
N LEU A 55 9.82 -9.82 5.45
CA LEU A 55 9.13 -9.89 6.74
C LEU A 55 9.91 -10.78 7.71
N LYS A 56 10.35 -10.20 8.83
CA LYS A 56 11.27 -10.88 9.77
C LYS A 56 10.61 -11.97 10.59
N ASP A 57 9.40 -11.76 11.10
CA ASP A 57 8.70 -12.67 12.03
C ASP A 57 7.45 -13.30 11.43
N PHE A 58 7.60 -13.92 10.25
CA PHE A 58 6.46 -14.57 9.59
C PHE A 58 6.06 -15.87 10.32
N GLN A 59 5.03 -15.80 11.17
CA GLN A 59 4.47 -16.93 11.92
C GLN A 59 2.98 -17.15 11.61
N PRO A 60 2.61 -17.87 10.53
CA PRO A 60 1.24 -18.01 10.04
C PRO A 60 0.23 -18.38 11.12
N ALA A 61 0.60 -19.26 12.04
CA ALA A 61 -0.28 -19.73 13.10
C ALA A 61 -0.65 -18.67 14.15
N LYS A 62 0.12 -17.58 14.24
CA LYS A 62 -0.15 -16.44 15.11
C LYS A 62 -0.81 -15.28 14.38
N MET A 63 -0.64 -15.24 13.06
CA MET A 63 -1.11 -14.15 12.22
C MET A 63 -2.57 -14.30 11.80
N LEU A 64 -3.13 -15.50 11.91
CA LEU A 64 -4.47 -15.80 11.43
C LEU A 64 -5.46 -16.00 12.57
N PRO A 65 -6.70 -15.49 12.42
CA PRO A 65 -7.78 -15.73 13.40
C PRO A 65 -8.19 -17.20 13.47
N ASP A 66 -8.12 -17.93 12.35
CA ASP A 66 -8.32 -19.38 12.29
C ASP A 66 -7.11 -20.04 11.60
N ARG A 67 -6.37 -20.86 12.37
CA ARG A 67 -5.21 -21.62 11.88
C ARG A 67 -5.52 -22.59 10.75
N LYS A 68 -6.79 -23.00 10.58
CA LYS A 68 -7.21 -23.90 9.49
C LYS A 68 -7.03 -23.23 8.12
N LEU A 69 -7.04 -21.89 8.06
CA LEU A 69 -6.85 -21.12 6.83
C LEU A 69 -5.46 -21.34 6.21
N ILE A 70 -4.43 -21.71 6.98
CA ILE A 70 -3.09 -22.03 6.46
C ILE A 70 -3.12 -23.08 5.35
N LYS A 71 -4.12 -23.97 5.38
CA LYS A 71 -4.26 -25.05 4.39
C LYS A 71 -4.84 -24.57 3.05
N VAL A 72 -5.56 -23.46 3.05
CA VAL A 72 -6.39 -23.03 1.90
C VAL A 72 -6.03 -21.66 1.34
N ILE A 73 -5.15 -20.89 2.00
CA ILE A 73 -4.69 -19.59 1.52
C ILE A 73 -3.15 -19.58 1.34
N SER A 74 -2.68 -18.62 0.54
CA SER A 74 -1.26 -18.47 0.25
C SER A 74 -0.55 -17.65 1.34
N ARG A 75 0.80 -17.63 1.32
CA ARG A 75 1.62 -16.77 2.18
C ARG A 75 1.23 -15.29 2.02
N GLN A 76 1.00 -14.85 0.80
CA GLN A 76 0.55 -13.47 0.51
C GLN A 76 -0.81 -13.17 1.15
N ASP A 77 -1.76 -14.12 1.09
CA ASP A 77 -3.08 -13.93 1.71
C ASP A 77 -2.98 -13.85 3.25
N ILE A 78 -2.06 -14.58 3.85
CA ILE A 78 -1.85 -14.56 5.31
C ILE A 78 -1.47 -13.16 5.78
N ILE A 79 -0.54 -12.49 5.10
CA ILE A 79 -0.13 -11.13 5.49
C ILE A 79 -1.25 -10.12 5.25
N GLY A 80 -1.98 -10.23 4.14
CA GLY A 80 -3.13 -9.36 3.85
C GLY A 80 -4.26 -9.54 4.86
N LEU A 81 -4.62 -10.78 5.19
CA LEU A 81 -5.64 -11.05 6.20
C LEU A 81 -5.20 -10.61 7.61
N ASN A 82 -3.93 -10.78 7.95
CA ASN A 82 -3.38 -10.28 9.21
C ASN A 82 -3.49 -8.75 9.31
N ALA A 83 -3.16 -8.03 8.24
CA ALA A 83 -3.32 -6.58 8.20
C ALA A 83 -4.81 -6.18 8.38
N ALA A 84 -5.75 -6.88 7.72
CA ALA A 84 -7.18 -6.65 7.90
C ALA A 84 -7.59 -6.82 9.37
N VAL A 85 -7.15 -7.93 10.00
CA VAL A 85 -7.45 -8.23 11.40
C VAL A 85 -6.92 -7.13 12.33
N GLN A 86 -5.66 -6.77 12.19
CA GLN A 86 -5.05 -5.70 13.01
C GLN A 86 -5.80 -4.36 12.86
N ALA A 87 -6.17 -3.96 11.64
CA ALA A 87 -6.88 -2.69 11.42
C ALA A 87 -8.30 -2.71 12.02
N VAL A 88 -9.02 -3.84 11.87
CA VAL A 88 -10.36 -4.02 12.46
C VAL A 88 -10.29 -4.00 13.99
N GLU A 89 -9.30 -4.69 14.57
CA GLU A 89 -9.08 -4.67 16.03
C GLU A 89 -8.70 -3.27 16.51
N HIS A 90 -7.80 -2.59 15.81
CA HIS A 90 -7.38 -1.21 16.13
C HIS A 90 -8.56 -0.24 16.09
N SER A 91 -9.50 -0.40 15.16
CA SER A 91 -10.67 0.45 15.02
C SER A 91 -11.69 0.30 16.16
N GLN A 92 -11.66 -0.80 16.92
CA GLN A 92 -12.63 -1.14 17.96
C GLN A 92 -14.10 -1.22 17.44
N MET A 93 -14.28 -1.47 16.13
CA MET A 93 -15.63 -1.51 15.53
C MET A 93 -16.43 -2.77 15.90
N ILE A 94 -15.77 -3.90 16.14
CA ILE A 94 -16.42 -5.16 16.48
C ILE A 94 -17.01 -5.15 17.90
N PRO A 95 -16.30 -4.70 18.94
CA PRO A 95 -16.91 -4.51 20.26
C PRO A 95 -18.19 -3.65 20.22
N TYR A 96 -18.20 -2.56 19.42
CA TYR A 96 -19.40 -1.76 19.23
C TYR A 96 -20.53 -2.55 18.54
N ARG A 97 -20.21 -3.23 17.41
CA ARG A 97 -21.20 -4.06 16.70
C ARG A 97 -21.88 -5.06 17.63
N ASP A 98 -21.10 -5.67 18.51
CA ASP A 98 -21.59 -6.73 19.41
C ASP A 98 -22.49 -6.18 20.54
N THR A 99 -22.60 -4.84 20.68
CA THR A 99 -23.57 -4.18 21.56
C THR A 99 -24.92 -3.92 20.90
N LEU A 100 -25.03 -4.08 19.59
CA LEU A 100 -26.26 -3.82 18.84
C LEU A 100 -27.26 -4.98 19.00
N ASP A 101 -28.54 -4.66 19.08
CA ASP A 101 -29.61 -5.68 19.15
C ASP A 101 -29.61 -6.60 17.90
N CYS A 102 -29.18 -6.06 16.75
CA CYS A 102 -29.04 -6.81 15.51
C CYS A 102 -27.81 -6.31 14.74
N ALA A 103 -26.89 -7.21 14.43
CA ALA A 103 -25.67 -6.90 13.68
C ALA A 103 -25.86 -6.91 12.15
N ASP A 104 -27.02 -7.32 11.63
CA ASP A 104 -27.19 -7.51 10.18
C ASP A 104 -26.99 -6.23 9.39
N SER A 105 -27.66 -5.13 9.77
CA SER A 105 -27.48 -3.84 9.10
C SER A 105 -26.05 -3.32 9.20
N PHE A 106 -25.38 -3.53 10.34
CA PHE A 106 -23.96 -3.18 10.48
C PHE A 106 -23.09 -3.94 9.48
N ASN A 107 -23.32 -5.25 9.37
CA ASN A 107 -22.57 -6.11 8.47
C ASN A 107 -22.85 -5.81 6.99
N GLU A 108 -24.10 -5.53 6.64
CA GLU A 108 -24.52 -5.17 5.27
C GLU A 108 -23.99 -3.80 4.83
N GLN A 109 -23.80 -2.87 5.77
CA GLN A 109 -23.22 -1.55 5.52
C GLN A 109 -21.70 -1.49 5.72
N THR A 110 -21.02 -2.64 5.91
CA THR A 110 -19.57 -2.73 6.01
C THR A 110 -18.99 -3.32 4.74
N ALA A 111 -18.34 -2.48 3.94
CA ALA A 111 -17.69 -2.82 2.67
C ALA A 111 -16.29 -3.39 2.86
N ILE A 112 -15.75 -4.07 1.84
CA ILE A 112 -14.37 -4.57 1.81
C ILE A 112 -13.75 -4.25 0.45
N TYR A 113 -12.64 -3.52 0.44
CA TYR A 113 -11.88 -3.21 -0.77
C TYR A 113 -10.45 -3.67 -0.62
N VAL A 114 -9.95 -4.40 -1.61
CA VAL A 114 -8.62 -5.01 -1.52
C VAL A 114 -7.77 -4.65 -2.73
N GLY A 115 -6.60 -4.07 -2.49
CA GLY A 115 -5.52 -3.96 -3.47
C GLY A 115 -4.65 -5.21 -3.41
N SER A 116 -4.79 -6.09 -4.40
CA SER A 116 -4.06 -7.36 -4.44
C SER A 116 -2.99 -7.38 -5.54
N PRO A 117 -1.94 -8.20 -5.40
CA PRO A 117 -0.93 -8.35 -6.45
C PRO A 117 -1.48 -8.97 -7.74
N GLY A 118 -2.62 -9.64 -7.69
CA GLY A 118 -3.23 -10.33 -8.83
C GLY A 118 -2.56 -11.65 -9.20
N ASN A 119 -1.24 -11.71 -9.13
CA ASN A 119 -0.46 -12.91 -9.40
C ASN A 119 0.03 -13.55 -8.10
N LYS A 120 -0.02 -14.87 -8.06
CA LYS A 120 0.53 -15.68 -6.98
C LYS A 120 1.50 -16.68 -7.58
N TYR A 121 2.64 -16.16 -7.99
CA TYR A 121 3.65 -16.93 -8.72
C TYR A 121 4.14 -18.14 -7.94
N PHE A 122 4.27 -18.00 -6.64
CA PHE A 122 4.74 -19.07 -5.77
C PHE A 122 3.91 -20.35 -5.86
N GLN A 123 2.59 -20.22 -6.00
CA GLN A 123 1.70 -21.37 -6.16
C GLN A 123 1.80 -22.04 -7.53
N GLN A 124 2.34 -21.34 -8.52
CA GLN A 124 2.58 -21.94 -9.84
C GLN A 124 3.72 -22.96 -9.81
N TYR A 125 4.64 -22.83 -8.86
CA TYR A 125 5.72 -23.80 -8.69
C TYR A 125 5.20 -25.18 -8.27
N ASP A 126 4.01 -25.27 -7.68
CA ASP A 126 3.43 -26.52 -7.24
C ASP A 126 3.20 -27.51 -8.39
N PHE A 127 2.88 -27.04 -9.59
CA PHE A 127 2.60 -27.92 -10.75
C PHE A 127 3.67 -27.87 -11.87
N LEU A 128 4.58 -26.92 -11.85
CA LEU A 128 5.63 -26.85 -12.88
C LEU A 128 6.49 -28.11 -12.97
N PRO A 129 6.90 -28.75 -11.86
CA PRO A 129 7.63 -30.02 -11.92
C PRO A 129 6.85 -31.11 -12.62
N LEU A 130 5.54 -31.22 -12.37
CA LEU A 130 4.70 -32.20 -13.04
C LEU A 130 4.54 -31.90 -14.53
N LEU A 131 4.36 -30.64 -14.90
CA LEU A 131 4.27 -30.22 -16.30
C LEU A 131 5.58 -30.56 -17.04
N ALA A 132 6.73 -30.31 -16.44
CA ALA A 132 8.03 -30.68 -16.99
C ALA A 132 8.22 -32.20 -17.12
N LYS A 133 7.82 -32.97 -16.09
CA LYS A 133 7.87 -34.44 -16.06
C LYS A 133 7.02 -35.07 -17.18
N THR A 134 5.86 -34.51 -17.44
CA THR A 134 4.94 -35.02 -18.49
C THR A 134 5.25 -34.50 -19.88
N GLN A 135 6.25 -33.62 -20.04
CA GLN A 135 6.69 -33.06 -21.33
C GLN A 135 5.53 -32.46 -22.15
N GLY A 136 4.52 -31.92 -21.51
CA GLY A 136 3.35 -31.33 -22.16
C GLY A 136 2.27 -32.34 -22.57
N ASP A 137 2.40 -33.64 -22.26
CA ASP A 137 1.31 -34.60 -22.40
C ASP A 137 0.23 -34.30 -21.36
N MET A 138 -0.85 -33.66 -21.81
CA MET A 138 -1.94 -33.23 -20.94
C MET A 138 -2.77 -34.36 -20.37
N GLN A 139 -2.82 -35.52 -21.04
CA GLN A 139 -3.49 -36.70 -20.51
C GLN A 139 -2.69 -37.29 -19.34
N CYS A 140 -1.39 -37.43 -19.52
CA CYS A 140 -0.48 -37.88 -18.46
C CYS A 140 -0.46 -36.89 -17.29
N PHE A 141 -0.44 -35.57 -17.56
CA PHE A 141 -0.53 -34.50 -16.56
C PHE A 141 -1.82 -34.61 -15.75
N ALA A 142 -2.99 -34.70 -16.41
CA ALA A 142 -4.27 -34.78 -15.75
C ALA A 142 -4.40 -36.01 -14.83
N ASN A 143 -3.85 -37.15 -15.27
CA ASN A 143 -3.88 -38.39 -14.48
C ASN A 143 -3.05 -38.31 -13.18
N GLN A 144 -1.99 -37.51 -13.15
CA GLN A 144 -1.09 -37.38 -12.01
C GLN A 144 -1.36 -36.12 -11.17
N LEU A 145 -2.19 -35.18 -11.66
CA LEU A 145 -2.37 -33.87 -11.06
C LEU A 145 -2.77 -33.93 -9.57
N PHE A 146 -3.74 -34.75 -9.23
CA PHE A 146 -4.27 -34.81 -7.86
C PHE A 146 -3.36 -35.58 -6.87
N ASP A 147 -2.41 -36.36 -7.39
CA ASP A 147 -1.43 -37.08 -6.58
C ASP A 147 -0.18 -36.22 -6.30
N GLU A 148 0.20 -35.35 -7.25
CA GLU A 148 1.45 -34.57 -7.21
C GLU A 148 1.23 -33.10 -6.74
N VAL A 149 0.04 -32.55 -6.96
CA VAL A 149 -0.29 -31.16 -6.65
C VAL A 149 -1.29 -31.09 -5.49
N HIS A 150 -1.07 -30.16 -4.59
CA HIS A 150 -1.95 -29.98 -3.42
C HIS A 150 -3.42 -29.80 -3.84
N PRO A 151 -4.38 -30.60 -3.30
CA PRO A 151 -5.80 -30.57 -3.75
C PRO A 151 -6.45 -29.19 -3.68
N MET A 152 -6.00 -28.34 -2.75
CA MET A 152 -6.54 -26.99 -2.55
C MET A 152 -5.79 -25.93 -3.39
N TRP A 153 -4.95 -26.32 -4.34
CA TRP A 153 -4.13 -25.42 -5.14
C TRP A 153 -4.97 -24.31 -5.81
N LEU A 154 -6.10 -24.66 -6.41
CA LEU A 154 -6.98 -23.69 -7.06
C LEU A 154 -7.47 -22.61 -6.09
N LEU A 155 -7.83 -22.97 -4.86
CA LEU A 155 -8.27 -21.99 -3.86
C LEU A 155 -7.12 -21.07 -3.42
N ARG A 156 -5.91 -21.60 -3.36
CA ARG A 156 -4.73 -20.85 -2.92
C ARG A 156 -4.28 -19.79 -3.93
N ILE A 157 -4.61 -19.94 -5.22
CA ILE A 157 -4.23 -18.97 -6.26
C ILE A 157 -5.26 -17.85 -6.48
N LEU A 158 -6.45 -17.94 -5.90
CA LEU A 158 -7.48 -16.93 -6.10
C LEU A 158 -7.03 -15.56 -5.56
N PRO A 159 -7.09 -14.49 -6.38
CA PRO A 159 -6.62 -13.17 -5.98
C PRO A 159 -7.53 -12.48 -4.95
N ASN A 160 -8.76 -12.96 -4.80
CA ASN A 160 -9.77 -12.40 -3.89
C ASN A 160 -9.83 -13.08 -2.50
N ASN A 161 -8.85 -13.90 -2.14
CA ASN A 161 -8.88 -14.63 -0.87
C ASN A 161 -8.93 -13.70 0.34
N VAL A 162 -8.12 -12.63 0.37
CA VAL A 162 -8.10 -11.67 1.48
C VAL A 162 -9.47 -11.00 1.64
N LEU A 163 -10.10 -10.60 0.53
CA LEU A 163 -11.45 -10.04 0.53
C LEU A 163 -12.47 -11.05 1.10
N ALA A 164 -12.48 -12.27 0.56
CA ALA A 164 -13.42 -13.30 0.96
C ALA A 164 -13.26 -13.69 2.44
N TYR A 165 -12.03 -13.93 2.89
CA TYR A 165 -11.79 -14.37 4.28
C TYR A 165 -11.92 -13.23 5.29
N THR A 166 -11.71 -11.96 4.91
CA THR A 166 -12.08 -10.82 5.76
C THR A 166 -13.60 -10.78 5.97
N GLY A 167 -14.38 -10.92 4.90
CA GLY A 167 -15.85 -11.00 4.98
C GLY A 167 -16.34 -12.18 5.83
N ILE A 168 -15.79 -13.37 5.61
CA ILE A 168 -16.14 -14.58 6.36
C ILE A 168 -15.78 -14.43 7.85
N THR A 169 -14.61 -13.90 8.17
CA THR A 169 -14.12 -13.76 9.56
C THR A 169 -15.03 -12.86 10.40
N TYR A 170 -15.51 -11.76 9.82
CA TYR A 170 -16.28 -10.76 10.56
C TYR A 170 -17.77 -10.75 10.23
N GLY A 171 -18.22 -11.50 9.22
CA GLY A 171 -19.59 -11.48 8.76
C GLY A 171 -19.95 -10.25 7.92
N PHE A 172 -18.97 -9.52 7.38
CA PHE A 172 -19.23 -8.33 6.55
C PHE A 172 -19.83 -8.72 5.20
N LYS A 173 -20.87 -8.02 4.79
CA LYS A 173 -21.72 -8.35 3.62
C LYS A 173 -21.90 -7.18 2.65
N GLY A 174 -21.28 -6.03 2.94
CA GLY A 174 -21.42 -4.80 2.14
C GLY A 174 -20.74 -4.87 0.76
N PRO A 175 -20.76 -3.76 0.02
CA PRO A 175 -20.07 -3.67 -1.27
C PRO A 175 -18.62 -4.12 -1.17
N ASN A 176 -18.13 -4.77 -2.24
CA ASN A 176 -16.76 -5.29 -2.20
C ASN A 176 -16.12 -5.30 -3.58
N HIS A 177 -14.80 -5.06 -3.62
CA HIS A 177 -14.02 -5.06 -4.85
C HIS A 177 -12.59 -5.51 -4.59
N ASN A 178 -12.05 -6.30 -5.51
CA ASN A 178 -10.63 -6.64 -5.55
C ASN A 178 -9.97 -5.90 -6.72
N VAL A 179 -9.06 -4.98 -6.40
CA VAL A 179 -8.36 -4.13 -7.36
C VAL A 179 -6.97 -4.70 -7.61
N THR A 180 -6.66 -4.96 -8.87
CA THR A 180 -5.33 -5.41 -9.29
C THR A 180 -4.76 -4.41 -10.29
N ASN A 181 -3.93 -3.47 -9.82
CA ASN A 181 -3.32 -2.46 -10.67
C ASN A 181 -1.93 -2.06 -10.14
N HIS A 182 -1.04 -3.05 -10.06
CA HIS A 182 0.35 -2.85 -9.64
C HIS A 182 0.44 -1.97 -8.36
N ALA A 183 1.43 -1.08 -8.27
CA ALA A 183 1.68 -0.27 -7.07
C ALA A 183 0.54 0.72 -6.73
N VAL A 184 -0.32 1.11 -7.68
CA VAL A 184 -1.45 2.00 -7.40
C VAL A 184 -2.72 1.26 -6.94
N GLY A 185 -2.73 -0.08 -7.00
CA GLY A 185 -3.90 -0.89 -6.66
C GLY A 185 -4.42 -0.63 -5.24
N GLY A 186 -3.51 -0.50 -4.27
CA GLY A 186 -3.88 -0.16 -2.88
C GLY A 186 -4.52 1.22 -2.76
N THR A 187 -3.96 2.23 -3.42
CA THR A 187 -4.54 3.59 -3.44
C THR A 187 -5.90 3.60 -4.11
N GLN A 188 -6.08 2.85 -5.21
CA GLN A 188 -7.38 2.72 -5.87
C GLN A 188 -8.41 2.02 -4.99
N ALA A 189 -8.00 1.02 -4.19
CA ALA A 189 -8.89 0.40 -3.21
C ALA A 189 -9.36 1.40 -2.13
N ILE A 190 -8.49 2.34 -1.69
CA ILE A 190 -8.88 3.45 -0.82
C ILE A 190 -9.91 4.34 -1.53
N LEU A 191 -9.70 4.68 -2.80
CA LEU A 191 -10.62 5.53 -3.57
C LEU A 191 -12.00 4.89 -3.75
N GLU A 192 -12.06 3.59 -4.05
CA GLU A 192 -13.33 2.86 -4.15
C GLU A 192 -14.09 2.88 -2.83
N ALA A 193 -13.40 2.63 -1.71
CA ALA A 193 -13.99 2.71 -0.37
C ALA A 193 -14.49 4.12 -0.05
N TYR A 194 -13.68 5.13 -0.36
CA TYR A 194 -14.05 6.54 -0.19
C TYR A 194 -15.33 6.90 -0.94
N HIS A 195 -15.43 6.52 -2.21
CA HIS A 195 -16.60 6.79 -3.03
C HIS A 195 -17.85 6.05 -2.52
N ALA A 196 -17.71 4.79 -2.10
CA ALA A 196 -18.83 4.02 -1.54
C ALA A 196 -19.39 4.67 -0.26
N ILE A 197 -18.52 5.11 0.65
CA ILE A 197 -18.94 5.78 1.89
C ILE A 197 -19.49 7.18 1.58
N ARG A 198 -18.80 7.96 0.75
CA ARG A 198 -19.20 9.33 0.39
C ARG A 198 -20.59 9.37 -0.26
N SER A 199 -20.91 8.37 -1.09
CA SER A 199 -22.22 8.25 -1.77
C SER A 199 -23.31 7.59 -0.91
N GLY A 200 -22.98 7.09 0.29
CA GLY A 200 -23.91 6.40 1.18
C GLY A 200 -24.24 4.96 0.75
N GLN A 201 -23.40 4.33 -0.10
CA GLN A 201 -23.51 2.90 -0.41
C GLN A 201 -23.01 2.01 0.73
N ALA A 202 -22.13 2.53 1.58
CA ALA A 202 -21.65 1.90 2.79
C ALA A 202 -21.47 2.94 3.88
N ASP A 203 -21.62 2.52 5.15
CA ASP A 203 -21.30 3.38 6.30
C ASP A 203 -19.83 3.29 6.68
N ARG A 204 -19.23 2.14 6.38
CA ARG A 204 -17.84 1.82 6.70
C ARG A 204 -17.21 0.88 5.70
N ALA A 205 -15.88 0.87 5.65
CA ALA A 205 -15.14 -0.04 4.76
C ALA A 205 -13.84 -0.48 5.42
N VAL A 206 -13.48 -1.75 5.21
CA VAL A 206 -12.12 -2.26 5.46
C VAL A 206 -11.39 -2.24 4.13
N VAL A 207 -10.31 -1.47 4.06
CA VAL A 207 -9.42 -1.40 2.90
C VAL A 207 -8.15 -2.15 3.24
N VAL A 208 -7.75 -3.11 2.41
CA VAL A 208 -6.53 -3.91 2.60
C VAL A 208 -5.68 -3.83 1.36
N ALA A 209 -4.38 -3.72 1.51
CA ALA A 209 -3.45 -3.95 0.40
C ALA A 209 -2.26 -4.78 0.86
N TYR A 210 -1.77 -5.65 -0.01
CA TYR A 210 -0.69 -6.57 0.30
C TYR A 210 0.06 -6.98 -0.96
N ASP A 211 1.34 -7.27 -0.80
CA ASP A 211 2.18 -7.87 -1.84
C ASP A 211 3.41 -8.53 -1.23
N MET A 212 4.03 -9.43 -1.99
CA MET A 212 5.30 -10.07 -1.65
C MET A 212 6.28 -9.88 -2.79
N GLY A 213 7.04 -8.77 -2.73
CA GLY A 213 8.00 -8.39 -3.76
C GLY A 213 9.29 -9.19 -3.74
N VAL A 214 9.57 -9.90 -2.66
CA VAL A 214 10.84 -10.65 -2.47
C VAL A 214 10.77 -12.08 -3.05
N GLU A 215 9.73 -12.41 -3.81
CA GLU A 215 9.64 -13.68 -4.53
C GLU A 215 10.62 -13.74 -5.72
N PRO A 216 11.23 -14.91 -6.01
CA PRO A 216 12.25 -15.02 -7.05
C PRO A 216 11.83 -14.52 -8.42
N GLN A 217 10.58 -14.78 -8.84
CA GLN A 217 10.08 -14.31 -10.12
C GLN A 217 9.99 -12.78 -10.17
N ALA A 218 9.50 -12.13 -9.11
CA ALA A 218 9.45 -10.68 -9.04
C ALA A 218 10.88 -10.11 -9.08
N LEU A 219 11.78 -10.59 -8.23
CA LEU A 219 13.18 -10.18 -8.22
C LEU A 219 13.82 -10.32 -9.61
N PHE A 220 13.63 -11.46 -10.27
CA PHE A 220 14.18 -11.70 -11.61
C PHE A 220 13.65 -10.72 -12.64
N TYR A 221 12.31 -10.56 -12.75
CA TYR A 221 11.71 -9.70 -13.76
C TYR A 221 12.04 -8.23 -13.55
N TYR A 222 11.93 -7.73 -12.33
CA TYR A 222 12.23 -6.32 -12.06
C TYR A 222 13.71 -6.00 -12.22
N THR A 223 14.61 -6.95 -11.92
CA THR A 223 16.03 -6.81 -12.20
C THR A 223 16.28 -6.74 -13.72
N GLN A 224 15.65 -7.61 -14.52
CA GLN A 224 15.78 -7.58 -15.99
C GLN A 224 15.20 -6.30 -16.61
N LEU A 225 14.24 -5.65 -15.97
CA LEU A 225 13.73 -4.34 -16.39
C LEU A 225 14.69 -3.18 -16.02
N GLY A 226 15.74 -3.45 -15.25
CA GLY A 226 16.71 -2.43 -14.85
C GLY A 226 16.13 -1.40 -13.86
N VAL A 227 15.13 -1.78 -13.07
CA VAL A 227 14.48 -0.88 -12.08
C VAL A 227 14.86 -1.20 -10.64
N VAL A 228 15.57 -2.31 -10.39
CA VAL A 228 16.06 -2.71 -9.07
C VAL A 228 17.51 -2.28 -8.89
N SER A 229 17.83 -1.70 -7.75
CA SER A 229 19.19 -1.36 -7.34
C SER A 229 19.92 -2.60 -6.78
N GLU A 230 21.23 -2.66 -6.92
CA GLU A 230 22.07 -3.69 -6.29
C GLU A 230 22.42 -3.36 -4.83
N HIS A 231 22.36 -2.08 -4.43
CA HIS A 231 23.00 -1.63 -3.21
C HIS A 231 22.09 -0.88 -2.23
N HIS A 232 21.13 -0.10 -2.71
CA HIS A 232 20.33 0.77 -1.85
C HIS A 232 19.04 1.23 -2.51
N LEU A 233 18.11 1.71 -1.70
CA LEU A 233 16.96 2.48 -2.12
C LEU A 233 17.07 3.87 -1.48
N LYS A 234 17.43 4.89 -2.29
CA LYS A 234 17.68 6.26 -1.85
C LYS A 234 16.79 7.24 -2.64
N PRO A 235 15.56 7.53 -2.17
CA PRO A 235 14.68 8.48 -2.85
C PRO A 235 15.32 9.87 -2.94
N PHE A 236 15.28 10.47 -4.13
CA PHE A 236 15.75 11.85 -4.41
C PHE A 236 17.24 12.11 -4.15
N ASP A 237 18.03 11.08 -3.83
CA ASP A 237 19.48 11.18 -3.60
C ASP A 237 20.22 11.16 -4.93
N SER A 238 21.40 11.79 -4.97
CA SER A 238 22.28 11.79 -6.15
C SER A 238 22.73 10.38 -6.59
N GLU A 239 22.64 9.39 -5.69
CA GLU A 239 22.92 7.99 -5.95
C GLU A 239 21.66 7.16 -6.28
N HIS A 240 20.48 7.77 -6.45
CA HIS A 240 19.25 7.05 -6.78
C HIS A 240 19.36 6.35 -8.13
N ASN A 241 19.34 5.04 -8.15
CA ASN A 241 19.59 4.22 -9.33
C ASN A 241 18.63 3.04 -9.49
N GLY A 242 17.61 2.94 -8.66
CA GLY A 242 16.62 1.88 -8.66
C GLY A 242 15.95 1.67 -7.32
N THR A 243 14.94 0.83 -7.32
CA THR A 243 14.20 0.45 -6.10
C THR A 243 14.77 -0.81 -5.47
N LEU A 244 14.32 -1.14 -4.27
CA LEU A 244 14.48 -2.47 -3.65
C LEU A 244 13.10 -3.01 -3.30
N LEU A 245 12.81 -4.22 -3.73
CA LEU A 245 11.52 -4.86 -3.53
C LEU A 245 11.35 -5.30 -2.06
N ALA A 246 10.11 -5.32 -1.60
CA ALA A 246 9.78 -5.71 -0.23
C ALA A 246 8.45 -6.46 -0.15
N ASP A 247 8.34 -7.29 0.87
CA ASP A 247 7.08 -7.85 1.33
C ASP A 247 6.37 -6.83 2.23
N GLY A 248 5.05 -6.75 2.13
CA GLY A 248 4.29 -5.90 3.04
C GLY A 248 2.79 -5.99 2.87
N ALA A 249 2.10 -5.59 3.92
CA ALA A 249 0.65 -5.46 3.94
C ALA A 249 0.24 -4.29 4.83
N ALA A 250 -0.87 -3.66 4.50
CA ALA A 250 -1.48 -2.64 5.34
C ALA A 250 -2.99 -2.66 5.18
N ALA A 251 -3.67 -2.14 6.18
CA ALA A 251 -5.11 -1.93 6.08
C ALA A 251 -5.55 -0.66 6.80
N LEU A 252 -6.67 -0.11 6.33
CA LEU A 252 -7.39 1.01 6.91
C LEU A 252 -8.84 0.61 7.17
N VAL A 253 -9.41 1.14 8.24
CA VAL A 253 -10.86 1.18 8.41
C VAL A 253 -11.31 2.61 8.15
N LEU A 254 -12.20 2.77 7.17
CA LEU A 254 -12.82 4.04 6.81
C LEU A 254 -14.27 4.06 7.28
N GLU A 255 -14.75 5.19 7.78
CA GLU A 255 -16.12 5.34 8.27
C GLU A 255 -16.71 6.70 7.89
N SER A 256 -18.03 6.70 7.67
CA SER A 256 -18.81 7.93 7.56
C SER A 256 -18.85 8.69 8.89
N GLU A 257 -19.05 9.99 8.83
CA GLU A 257 -19.22 10.83 10.05
C GLU A 257 -20.32 10.29 10.97
N ALA A 258 -21.41 9.81 10.40
CA ALA A 258 -22.50 9.23 11.17
C ALA A 258 -22.08 7.97 11.95
N SER A 259 -21.31 7.07 11.29
CA SER A 259 -20.76 5.87 11.94
C SER A 259 -19.77 6.22 13.04
N VAL A 260 -18.86 7.17 12.79
CA VAL A 260 -17.90 7.67 13.78
C VAL A 260 -18.61 8.21 15.01
N ARG A 261 -19.62 9.06 14.84
CA ARG A 261 -20.40 9.66 15.94
C ARG A 261 -21.18 8.61 16.73
N ALA A 262 -21.81 7.64 16.03
CA ALA A 262 -22.63 6.62 16.67
C ALA A 262 -21.86 5.77 17.69
N ARG A 263 -20.57 5.55 17.46
CA ARG A 263 -19.73 4.74 18.34
C ARG A 263 -18.60 5.51 19.04
N SER A 264 -18.57 6.85 18.89
CA SER A 264 -17.51 7.71 19.42
C SER A 264 -16.11 7.21 19.04
N ALA A 265 -15.93 6.88 17.75
CA ALA A 265 -14.68 6.34 17.23
C ALA A 265 -13.54 7.35 17.33
N VAL A 266 -12.35 6.87 17.62
CA VAL A 266 -11.12 7.66 17.46
C VAL A 266 -10.85 7.87 15.96
N CYS A 267 -10.56 9.11 15.57
CA CYS A 267 -10.20 9.48 14.21
C CYS A 267 -8.71 9.72 14.09
N TYR A 268 -8.08 9.11 13.09
CA TYR A 268 -6.65 9.26 12.80
C TYR A 268 -6.39 10.13 11.58
N GLY A 269 -7.42 10.50 10.84
CA GLY A 269 -7.38 11.38 9.68
C GLY A 269 -8.71 11.40 8.94
N GLU A 270 -8.95 12.47 8.20
CA GLU A 270 -10.07 12.59 7.27
C GLU A 270 -9.54 12.46 5.83
N LEU A 271 -10.12 11.56 5.05
CA LEU A 271 -9.85 11.45 3.63
C LEU A 271 -10.71 12.46 2.89
N ILE A 272 -10.09 13.53 2.38
CA ILE A 272 -10.77 14.67 1.78
C ILE A 272 -11.10 14.41 0.31
N ALA A 273 -10.10 13.93 -0.46
CA ALA A 273 -10.24 13.69 -1.88
C ALA A 273 -9.18 12.69 -2.36
N GLY A 274 -9.36 12.21 -3.58
CA GLY A 274 -8.33 11.49 -4.30
C GLY A 274 -8.76 11.18 -5.73
N LEU A 275 -7.78 11.05 -6.60
CA LEU A 275 -7.96 10.72 -8.01
C LEU A 275 -6.89 9.74 -8.47
N SER A 276 -7.18 9.00 -9.53
CA SER A 276 -6.22 8.16 -10.24
C SER A 276 -6.33 8.37 -11.74
N THR A 277 -5.19 8.44 -12.42
CA THR A 277 -5.10 8.69 -13.87
C THR A 277 -4.00 7.84 -14.49
N SER A 278 -3.98 7.78 -15.83
CA SER A 278 -2.89 7.20 -16.62
C SER A 278 -2.25 8.29 -17.47
N GLU A 279 -0.91 8.22 -17.61
CA GLU A 279 -0.18 9.06 -18.58
C GLU A 279 -0.36 8.55 -20.02
N ALA A 280 -0.84 7.31 -20.20
CA ALA A 280 -1.00 6.63 -21.49
C ALA A 280 0.29 6.64 -22.37
N ALA A 281 1.45 6.77 -21.74
CA ALA A 281 2.74 6.93 -22.41
C ALA A 281 3.41 5.58 -22.77
N GLY A 282 2.96 4.49 -22.13
CA GLY A 282 3.49 3.14 -22.34
C GLY A 282 3.72 2.38 -21.04
N LEU A 283 4.02 1.07 -21.14
CA LEU A 283 4.07 0.17 -19.98
C LEU A 283 5.15 0.57 -18.96
N PHE A 284 6.32 1.01 -19.44
CA PHE A 284 7.46 1.40 -18.59
C PHE A 284 7.88 2.86 -18.83
N SER A 285 7.04 3.63 -19.50
CA SER A 285 7.32 5.03 -19.79
C SER A 285 6.90 5.91 -18.62
N ILE A 286 7.69 6.94 -18.37
CA ILE A 286 7.41 8.03 -17.43
C ILE A 286 7.65 9.31 -18.20
N GLU A 287 6.69 10.23 -18.17
CA GLU A 287 6.84 11.55 -18.78
C GLU A 287 7.82 12.36 -17.91
N SER A 288 8.95 12.78 -18.52
CA SER A 288 10.09 13.36 -17.80
C SER A 288 9.80 14.74 -17.19
N GLY A 289 8.89 15.51 -17.81
CA GLY A 289 8.46 16.83 -17.30
C GLY A 289 7.47 16.74 -16.15
N GLY A 290 6.86 15.57 -15.93
CA GLY A 290 5.89 15.33 -14.87
C GLY A 290 4.51 15.96 -15.16
N GLN A 291 4.22 16.44 -16.37
CA GLN A 291 2.96 17.16 -16.65
C GLN A 291 1.70 16.35 -16.30
N PRO A 292 1.57 15.03 -16.61
CA PRO A 292 0.40 14.26 -16.21
C PRO A 292 0.22 14.19 -14.69
N LEU A 293 1.32 14.21 -13.94
CA LEU A 293 1.30 14.24 -12.48
C LEU A 293 0.93 15.63 -11.95
N VAL A 294 1.37 16.71 -12.62
CA VAL A 294 0.92 18.09 -12.34
C VAL A 294 -0.60 18.16 -12.47
N ASP A 295 -1.15 17.74 -13.61
CA ASP A 295 -2.57 17.77 -13.89
C ASP A 295 -3.37 16.96 -12.87
N LEU A 296 -2.84 15.81 -12.43
CA LEU A 296 -3.47 14.98 -11.41
C LEU A 296 -3.47 15.67 -10.04
N MET A 297 -2.35 16.24 -9.60
CA MET A 297 -2.26 16.95 -8.32
C MET A 297 -3.19 18.16 -8.28
N GLU A 298 -3.19 19.00 -9.32
CA GLU A 298 -4.06 20.19 -9.40
C GLU A 298 -5.54 19.80 -9.38
N ARG A 299 -5.95 18.82 -10.18
CA ARG A 299 -7.32 18.29 -10.16
C ARG A 299 -7.70 17.68 -8.81
N THR A 300 -6.76 17.05 -8.12
CA THR A 300 -7.02 16.47 -6.79
C THR A 300 -7.23 17.57 -5.75
N LEU A 301 -6.46 18.65 -5.81
CA LEU A 301 -6.65 19.85 -4.98
C LEU A 301 -7.99 20.55 -5.27
N ASP A 302 -8.35 20.67 -6.54
CA ASP A 302 -9.64 21.24 -6.95
C ASP A 302 -10.82 20.43 -6.38
N VAL A 303 -10.77 19.08 -6.46
CA VAL A 303 -11.80 18.19 -5.89
C VAL A 303 -11.81 18.26 -4.36
N ALA A 304 -10.64 18.47 -3.73
CA ALA A 304 -10.51 18.68 -2.31
C ALA A 304 -11.03 20.04 -1.84
N GLU A 305 -11.24 20.98 -2.75
CA GLU A 305 -11.54 22.39 -2.44
C GLU A 305 -10.47 23.03 -1.54
N LEU A 306 -9.18 22.67 -1.75
CA LEU A 306 -8.05 23.16 -0.96
C LEU A 306 -7.09 23.99 -1.82
N GLY A 307 -6.61 25.09 -1.24
CA GLY A 307 -5.47 25.83 -1.77
C GLY A 307 -4.14 25.11 -1.55
N LYS A 308 -3.15 25.42 -2.39
CA LYS A 308 -1.80 24.86 -2.28
C LYS A 308 -1.12 25.18 -0.93
N GLU A 309 -1.51 26.27 -0.30
CA GLU A 309 -1.04 26.75 1.01
C GLU A 309 -1.60 25.95 2.20
N GLU A 310 -2.68 25.19 1.99
CA GLU A 310 -3.26 24.32 3.01
C GLU A 310 -2.56 22.96 3.09
N ILE A 311 -1.71 22.64 2.08
CA ILE A 311 -0.89 21.43 2.08
C ILE A 311 0.39 21.70 2.88
N GLY A 312 0.52 21.01 3.99
CA GLY A 312 1.69 21.12 4.88
C GLY A 312 2.66 19.95 4.76
N LEU A 313 2.30 18.89 4.03
CA LEU A 313 3.13 17.71 3.80
C LEU A 313 2.89 17.13 2.41
N ILE A 314 3.94 16.76 1.72
CA ILE A 314 3.87 15.92 0.52
C ILE A 314 4.51 14.57 0.86
N VAL A 315 3.71 13.49 0.73
CA VAL A 315 4.21 12.13 0.81
C VAL A 315 4.39 11.63 -0.62
N ALA A 316 5.64 11.63 -1.04
CA ALA A 316 6.02 11.28 -2.40
C ALA A 316 6.03 9.76 -2.62
N HIS A 317 5.88 9.34 -3.87
CA HIS A 317 6.11 7.95 -4.23
C HIS A 317 7.54 7.52 -3.92
N GLY A 318 8.53 8.34 -4.31
CA GLY A 318 9.92 8.24 -3.89
C GLY A 318 10.46 6.81 -3.87
N ASN A 319 10.55 6.15 -5.04
CA ASN A 319 10.95 4.74 -5.12
C ASN A 319 12.44 4.52 -5.41
N GLY A 320 13.23 5.60 -5.50
CA GLY A 320 14.67 5.54 -5.77
C GLY A 320 15.02 5.30 -7.24
N ASN A 321 14.06 5.18 -8.14
CA ASN A 321 14.31 5.14 -9.59
C ASN A 321 14.46 6.57 -10.11
N SER A 322 15.62 6.90 -10.70
CA SER A 322 15.95 8.27 -11.10
C SER A 322 14.88 8.90 -12.02
N LYS A 323 14.40 8.17 -13.03
CA LYS A 323 13.35 8.70 -13.92
C LYS A 323 12.05 9.03 -13.20
N SER A 324 11.69 8.20 -12.22
CA SER A 324 10.48 8.41 -11.42
C SER A 324 10.64 9.58 -10.46
N ASP A 325 11.74 9.59 -9.72
CA ASP A 325 12.02 10.63 -8.73
C ASP A 325 12.20 12.01 -9.38
N ASP A 326 12.92 12.09 -10.52
CA ASP A 326 13.13 13.34 -11.25
C ASP A 326 11.81 13.90 -11.82
N SER A 327 10.98 13.06 -12.43
CA SER A 327 9.66 13.44 -12.96
C SER A 327 8.73 13.90 -11.82
N GLU A 328 8.73 13.20 -10.69
CA GLU A 328 7.95 13.56 -9.51
C GLU A 328 8.42 14.88 -8.91
N ALA A 329 9.73 15.08 -8.78
CA ALA A 329 10.32 16.32 -8.30
C ALA A 329 9.94 17.54 -9.18
N GLN A 330 9.99 17.36 -10.51
CA GLN A 330 9.58 18.41 -11.45
C GLN A 330 8.09 18.75 -11.33
N ALA A 331 7.24 17.74 -11.15
CA ALA A 331 5.81 17.93 -10.98
C ALA A 331 5.50 18.67 -9.66
N ILE A 332 6.07 18.23 -8.54
CA ILE A 332 5.90 18.89 -7.23
C ILE A 332 6.36 20.35 -7.30
N LYS A 333 7.53 20.61 -7.90
CA LYS A 333 8.01 21.97 -8.13
C LYS A 333 7.01 22.81 -8.93
N THR A 334 6.49 22.27 -10.03
CA THR A 334 5.56 23.00 -10.91
C THR A 334 4.28 23.40 -10.19
N VAL A 335 3.74 22.50 -9.36
CA VAL A 335 2.50 22.76 -8.62
C VAL A 335 2.71 23.71 -7.46
N PHE A 336 3.76 23.53 -6.66
CA PHE A 336 3.87 24.17 -5.35
C PHE A 336 4.85 25.34 -5.26
N ALA A 337 5.74 25.56 -6.25
CA ALA A 337 6.64 26.70 -6.19
C ALA A 337 5.87 28.04 -6.15
N PRO A 338 6.34 29.04 -5.36
CA PRO A 338 7.57 29.06 -4.58
C PRO A 338 7.48 28.46 -3.17
N ASN A 339 6.36 27.83 -2.80
CA ASN A 339 6.15 27.29 -1.45
C ASN A 339 7.09 26.10 -1.22
N LYS A 340 7.77 26.12 -0.07
CA LYS A 340 8.63 25.02 0.36
C LYS A 340 7.87 24.12 1.34
N ILE A 341 7.10 23.18 0.79
CA ILE A 341 6.38 22.19 1.58
C ILE A 341 7.31 21.02 1.88
N PRO A 342 7.43 20.54 3.14
CA PRO A 342 8.17 19.33 3.46
C PRO A 342 7.74 18.15 2.60
N VAL A 343 8.72 17.46 2.00
CA VAL A 343 8.52 16.26 1.19
C VAL A 343 9.19 15.08 1.89
N THR A 344 8.48 13.99 2.06
CA THR A 344 9.00 12.73 2.59
C THR A 344 8.65 11.55 1.70
N ALA A 345 9.32 10.43 1.90
CA ALA A 345 9.01 9.13 1.30
C ALA A 345 9.40 8.04 2.30
N PHE A 346 8.72 6.91 2.30
CA PHE A 346 8.91 5.86 3.31
C PHE A 346 9.66 4.62 2.80
N LYS A 347 9.78 4.46 1.48
CA LYS A 347 10.34 3.25 0.87
C LYS A 347 11.81 3.00 1.20
N TRP A 348 12.58 4.02 1.57
CA TRP A 348 13.96 3.85 2.05
C TRP A 348 14.04 2.99 3.32
N SER A 349 13.02 3.04 4.17
CA SER A 349 12.95 2.29 5.42
C SER A 349 12.43 0.86 5.22
N MET A 350 11.34 0.71 4.47
CA MET A 350 10.60 -0.57 4.38
C MET A 350 10.76 -1.31 3.05
N GLY A 351 11.36 -0.68 2.02
CA GLY A 351 11.41 -1.18 0.66
C GLY A 351 10.12 -0.87 -0.12
N HIS A 352 10.11 -1.21 -1.41
CA HIS A 352 8.95 -1.03 -2.28
C HIS A 352 8.04 -2.26 -2.22
N THR A 353 6.95 -2.16 -1.52
CA THR A 353 5.96 -3.22 -1.29
C THR A 353 4.91 -3.32 -2.40
N LEU A 354 5.20 -2.79 -3.59
CA LEU A 354 4.36 -2.85 -4.79
C LEU A 354 2.88 -2.53 -4.48
N GLY A 355 1.98 -3.52 -4.61
CA GLY A 355 0.54 -3.33 -4.42
C GLY A 355 0.14 -2.80 -3.04
N ALA A 356 0.93 -3.05 -2.01
CA ALA A 356 0.67 -2.56 -0.66
C ALA A 356 1.09 -1.10 -0.44
N SER A 357 2.00 -0.54 -1.28
CA SER A 357 2.69 0.72 -0.98
C SER A 357 1.75 1.90 -0.74
N GLY A 358 0.66 2.02 -1.51
CA GLY A 358 -0.26 3.15 -1.36
C GLY A 358 -1.02 3.15 -0.03
N VAL A 359 -1.43 1.99 0.49
CA VAL A 359 -2.08 1.91 1.81
C VAL A 359 -1.05 2.09 2.93
N LEU A 360 0.18 1.57 2.78
CA LEU A 360 1.27 1.81 3.72
C LEU A 360 1.61 3.31 3.82
N ASP A 361 1.78 3.98 2.68
CA ASP A 361 2.05 5.41 2.63
C ASP A 361 0.89 6.20 3.29
N ALA A 362 -0.39 5.79 3.09
CA ALA A 362 -1.54 6.42 3.75
C ALA A 362 -1.54 6.19 5.28
N VAL A 363 -1.21 4.98 5.75
CA VAL A 363 -1.06 4.70 7.20
C VAL A 363 0.02 5.58 7.80
N MET A 364 1.21 5.63 7.21
CA MET A 364 2.32 6.48 7.69
C MET A 364 1.97 7.97 7.64
N THR A 365 1.18 8.39 6.65
CA THR A 365 0.68 9.78 6.54
C THR A 365 -0.18 10.16 7.74
N THR A 366 -1.04 9.25 8.22
CA THR A 366 -1.85 9.54 9.43
C THR A 366 -0.99 9.79 10.66
N TYR A 367 0.10 9.03 10.85
CA TYR A 367 1.05 9.28 11.95
C TYR A 367 1.80 10.60 11.79
N ALA A 368 2.22 10.93 10.57
CA ALA A 368 2.91 12.18 10.29
C ALA A 368 2.04 13.40 10.63
N LEU A 369 0.76 13.35 10.27
CA LEU A 369 -0.22 14.40 10.57
C LEU A 369 -0.52 14.46 12.07
N GLU A 370 -0.74 13.34 12.73
CA GLU A 370 -1.03 13.24 14.16
C GLU A 370 0.12 13.84 15.02
N GLN A 371 1.38 13.58 14.60
CA GLN A 371 2.55 14.08 15.30
C GLN A 371 3.09 15.42 14.79
N ASN A 372 2.44 16.02 13.79
CA ASN A 372 2.90 17.24 13.11
C ASN A 372 4.38 17.15 12.65
N CYS A 373 4.75 16.01 12.09
CA CYS A 373 6.12 15.68 11.74
C CYS A 373 6.20 15.09 10.32
N ALA A 374 6.99 15.70 9.45
CA ALA A 374 7.46 15.08 8.22
C ALA A 374 8.73 14.30 8.52
N PRO A 375 8.72 12.96 8.52
CA PRO A 375 9.94 12.20 8.80
C PRO A 375 11.02 12.46 7.75
N GLY A 376 12.26 12.48 8.20
CA GLY A 376 13.41 12.57 7.28
C GLY A 376 13.57 11.28 6.47
N ILE A 377 14.16 11.42 5.30
CA ILE A 377 14.67 10.29 4.50
C ILE A 377 16.07 10.00 5.05
N ALA A 378 16.18 9.15 6.08
CA ALA A 378 17.40 9.05 6.90
C ALA A 378 18.67 8.67 6.13
N ASN A 379 18.54 8.00 4.99
CA ASN A 379 19.67 7.62 4.14
C ASN A 379 19.94 8.61 2.99
N LEU A 380 19.30 9.80 2.99
CA LEU A 380 19.57 10.88 2.05
C LEU A 380 20.95 11.50 2.35
N GLY A 381 21.90 11.32 1.45
CA GLY A 381 23.24 11.91 1.56
C GLY A 381 23.35 13.26 0.86
N GLN A 382 23.10 13.27 -0.43
CA GLN A 382 23.13 14.47 -1.28
C GLN A 382 21.90 14.47 -2.19
N ILE A 383 21.18 15.58 -2.22
CA ILE A 383 20.00 15.72 -3.09
C ILE A 383 20.44 15.66 -4.56
N ALA A 384 19.74 14.88 -5.38
CA ALA A 384 19.97 14.83 -6.82
C ALA A 384 19.72 16.20 -7.47
N PRO A 385 20.51 16.60 -8.49
CA PRO A 385 20.37 17.93 -9.12
C PRO A 385 18.95 18.23 -9.61
N ALA A 386 18.25 17.25 -10.17
CA ALA A 386 16.85 17.41 -10.60
C ALA A 386 15.87 17.61 -9.44
N CYS A 387 16.26 17.23 -8.22
CA CYS A 387 15.42 17.24 -7.01
C CYS A 387 15.76 18.41 -6.05
N GLU A 388 16.77 19.26 -6.35
CA GLU A 388 17.24 20.34 -5.45
C GLU A 388 16.14 21.36 -5.06
N THR A 389 15.07 21.44 -5.83
CA THR A 389 13.94 22.32 -5.54
C THR A 389 12.99 21.80 -4.48
N LEU A 390 13.05 20.49 -4.17
CA LEU A 390 12.23 19.86 -3.15
C LEU A 390 12.73 20.21 -1.74
N SER A 391 11.79 20.29 -0.80
CA SER A 391 12.10 20.39 0.63
C SER A 391 12.23 18.99 1.24
N VAL A 392 13.12 18.16 0.68
CA VAL A 392 13.51 16.86 1.24
C VAL A 392 14.65 17.03 2.23
N SER A 393 14.71 16.19 3.25
CA SER A 393 15.74 16.25 4.29
C SER A 393 16.01 14.87 4.88
N ALA A 394 17.25 14.62 5.32
CA ALA A 394 17.56 13.47 6.16
C ALA A 394 17.03 13.63 7.59
N ASN A 395 16.80 14.87 8.03
CA ASN A 395 16.25 15.17 9.35
C ASN A 395 14.75 15.39 9.28
N HIS A 396 14.06 15.08 10.37
CA HIS A 396 12.64 15.38 10.51
C HIS A 396 12.36 16.87 10.38
N GLN A 397 11.25 17.21 9.76
CA GLN A 397 10.78 18.57 9.59
C GLN A 397 9.43 18.73 10.29
N LYS A 398 9.22 19.88 10.90
CA LYS A 398 7.92 20.20 11.52
C LYS A 398 6.94 20.60 10.42
N ILE A 399 5.72 20.10 10.50
CA ILE A 399 4.58 20.56 9.70
C ILE A 399 3.61 21.37 10.58
N ASN A 400 2.83 22.25 9.96
CA ASN A 400 1.84 23.01 10.70
C ASN A 400 0.69 22.10 11.16
N ALA A 401 0.19 22.35 12.37
CA ALA A 401 -1.01 21.67 12.85
C ALA A 401 -2.20 21.96 11.91
N ASN A 402 -3.10 21.00 11.79
CA ASN A 402 -4.30 21.06 10.92
C ASN A 402 -4.01 21.20 9.42
N SER A 403 -2.77 21.01 8.98
CA SER A 403 -2.44 20.93 7.55
C SER A 403 -2.99 19.65 6.92
N ALA A 404 -3.22 19.71 5.62
CA ALA A 404 -3.46 18.51 4.84
C ALA A 404 -2.14 17.93 4.29
N ALA A 405 -2.10 16.64 4.06
CA ALA A 405 -1.05 15.95 3.32
C ALA A 405 -1.55 15.57 1.93
N LEU A 406 -0.73 15.85 0.91
CA LEU A 406 -0.92 15.31 -0.43
C LEU A 406 -0.01 14.08 -0.58
N MET A 407 -0.62 12.93 -0.83
CA MET A 407 0.09 11.68 -1.06
C MET A 407 0.10 11.36 -2.55
N ILE A 408 1.26 10.96 -3.07
CA ILE A 408 1.47 10.57 -4.48
C ILE A 408 1.83 9.09 -4.52
N ASN A 409 1.20 8.37 -5.41
CA ASN A 409 1.51 6.96 -5.67
C ASN A 409 1.61 6.70 -7.17
N ARG A 410 2.63 5.97 -7.61
CA ARG A 410 2.92 5.69 -9.02
C ARG A 410 3.09 4.19 -9.25
N GLY A 411 2.74 3.72 -10.44
CA GLY A 411 2.86 2.32 -10.83
C GLY A 411 3.22 2.14 -12.30
N PHE A 412 3.53 0.92 -12.71
CA PHE A 412 3.73 0.59 -14.10
C PHE A 412 2.48 0.88 -14.93
N ALA A 413 2.63 0.85 -16.27
CA ALA A 413 1.64 1.30 -17.24
C ALA A 413 1.28 2.78 -17.10
N SER A 414 2.24 3.59 -16.64
CA SER A 414 2.09 5.04 -16.50
C SER A 414 0.92 5.42 -15.59
N MET A 415 0.63 4.62 -14.56
CA MET A 415 -0.48 4.87 -13.62
C MET A 415 -0.03 5.75 -12.48
N ASN A 416 -0.84 6.76 -12.16
CA ASN A 416 -0.63 7.66 -11.05
C ASN A 416 -1.90 7.76 -10.19
N ALA A 417 -1.73 7.98 -8.89
CA ALA A 417 -2.82 8.27 -7.97
C ALA A 417 -2.38 9.32 -6.95
N CYS A 418 -3.30 10.18 -6.54
CA CYS A 418 -3.11 11.13 -5.46
C CYS A 418 -4.25 11.00 -4.45
N LEU A 419 -3.92 11.17 -3.16
CA LEU A 419 -4.88 11.31 -2.06
C LEU A 419 -4.59 12.58 -1.28
N VAL A 420 -5.63 13.19 -0.72
CA VAL A 420 -5.52 14.26 0.27
C VAL A 420 -6.10 13.76 1.59
N ILE A 421 -5.24 13.74 2.61
CA ILE A 421 -5.59 13.34 3.99
C ILE A 421 -5.35 14.55 4.89
N LYS A 422 -6.30 14.85 5.77
CA LYS A 422 -6.21 15.91 6.77
C LYS A 422 -6.21 15.31 8.17
N ALA A 423 -5.52 15.95 9.11
CA ALA A 423 -5.62 15.60 10.52
C ALA A 423 -7.08 15.75 10.99
N CYS A 424 -7.50 14.89 11.90
CA CYS A 424 -8.76 15.10 12.61
C CYS A 424 -8.63 16.26 13.62
N ASP A 425 -9.69 17.06 13.72
CA ASP A 425 -9.79 18.17 14.70
C ASP A 425 -9.86 17.65 16.15
#